data_b44a2d150431b70b5203e6a6aac86990
#
_entry.id   b44a2d150431b70b5203e6a6aac86990
#
_cell.length_a   1.000
_cell.length_b   1.000
_cell.length_c   1.000
_cell.angle_alpha   90.00
_cell.angle_beta   90.00
_cell.angle_gamma   90.00
#
_symmetry.space_group_name_H-M   'P 1'
#
loop_
_entity.id
_entity.type
_entity.pdbx_description
1 polymer ?
#
loop_
_entity_poly.entity_id
_entity_poly.type
_entity_poly.pdbx_seq_one_letter_code
_entity_poly.pdbx_strand_id
1 'polypeptide(L)'
;TAQLIKNAVGDSTDKTFYICGPQGIYDFCIPELTQIGVLKKKIRTEVYAPSSERITDQPGWPKNVNSDAQFKVKMNNGKTFSVRAGEPLLKSLEKNGIVVPSQCRAGQCSYCRVKIVSGKVFQPEGTPVRRSDSRFGYVHSCVSYPLENLEILI
;
A
#
# COMPACT_ATOMS: atom_id res chain seq x y z
N THR A 1 22.81 2.36 -15.39
CA THR A 1 23.14 0.99 -15.79
C THR A 1 24.03 0.33 -14.74
N ALA A 2 24.04 -1.00 -14.70
CA ALA A 2 24.87 -1.83 -13.81
C ALA A 2 26.34 -1.40 -13.86
N GLN A 3 26.87 -1.16 -15.07
CA GLN A 3 28.25 -0.74 -15.27
C GLN A 3 28.55 0.63 -14.64
N LEU A 4 27.64 1.59 -14.75
CA LEU A 4 27.79 2.92 -14.14
C LEU A 4 27.86 2.80 -12.61
N ILE A 5 26.99 1.99 -12.03
CA ILE A 5 26.98 1.74 -10.57
C ILE A 5 28.30 1.11 -10.15
N LYS A 6 28.76 0.07 -10.87
CA LYS A 6 30.03 -0.60 -10.58
C LYS A 6 31.22 0.33 -10.68
N ASN A 7 31.24 1.21 -11.68
CA ASN A 7 32.31 2.20 -11.85
C ASN A 7 32.33 3.25 -10.71
N ALA A 8 31.13 3.63 -10.25
CA ALA A 8 30.99 4.64 -9.19
C ALA A 8 31.32 4.13 -7.78
N VAL A 9 30.90 2.88 -7.48
CA VAL A 9 31.02 2.33 -6.12
C VAL A 9 32.15 1.31 -5.93
N GLY A 10 32.77 0.85 -7.01
CA GLY A 10 33.81 -0.18 -6.99
C GLY A 10 33.24 -1.54 -6.59
N ASP A 11 33.92 -2.25 -5.68
CA ASP A 11 33.41 -3.51 -5.14
C ASP A 11 32.11 -3.28 -4.37
N SER A 12 31.06 -4.02 -4.77
CA SER A 12 29.70 -3.91 -4.23
C SER A 12 29.33 -5.06 -3.28
N THR A 13 30.20 -6.03 -3.06
CA THR A 13 29.89 -7.29 -2.36
C THR A 13 29.52 -7.09 -0.90
N ASP A 14 30.13 -6.11 -0.22
CA ASP A 14 29.88 -5.79 1.18
C ASP A 14 28.91 -4.61 1.39
N LYS A 15 28.56 -3.86 0.33
CA LYS A 15 27.74 -2.66 0.41
C LYS A 15 26.25 -2.96 0.50
N THR A 16 25.54 -2.09 1.18
CA THR A 16 24.05 -2.07 1.21
C THR A 16 23.57 -0.88 0.41
N PHE A 17 22.66 -1.13 -0.52
CA PHE A 17 22.07 -0.12 -1.39
C PHE A 17 20.70 0.26 -0.88
N TYR A 18 20.47 1.55 -0.70
CA TYR A 18 19.18 2.12 -0.35
C TYR A 18 18.60 2.80 -1.57
N ILE A 19 17.41 2.36 -2.00
CA ILE A 19 16.70 2.91 -3.14
C ILE A 19 15.44 3.58 -2.63
N CYS A 20 15.28 4.86 -2.96
CA CYS A 20 14.08 5.63 -2.62
C CYS A 20 13.59 6.36 -3.88
N GLY A 21 12.30 6.25 -4.18
CA GLY A 21 11.70 6.90 -5.33
C GLY A 21 10.40 6.24 -5.80
N PRO A 22 9.86 6.69 -6.94
CA PRO A 22 8.69 6.08 -7.58
C PRO A 22 8.99 4.65 -8.06
N GLN A 23 7.94 3.84 -8.28
CA GLN A 23 8.03 2.42 -8.63
C GLN A 23 9.02 2.15 -9.77
N GLY A 24 9.01 2.97 -10.83
CA GLY A 24 9.93 2.81 -11.97
C GLY A 24 11.42 2.86 -11.60
N ILE A 25 11.81 3.50 -10.50
CA ILE A 25 13.20 3.46 -10.00
C ILE A 25 13.52 2.08 -9.43
N TYR A 26 12.61 1.44 -8.73
CA TYR A 26 12.80 0.07 -8.21
C TYR A 26 12.88 -0.92 -9.34
N ASP A 27 11.97 -0.83 -10.32
CA ASP A 27 11.90 -1.71 -11.48
C ASP A 27 13.17 -1.63 -12.34
N PHE A 28 13.81 -0.46 -12.36
CA PHE A 28 15.09 -0.25 -13.04
C PHE A 28 16.29 -0.67 -12.17
N CYS A 29 16.39 -0.17 -10.93
CA CYS A 29 17.61 -0.34 -10.14
C CYS A 29 17.80 -1.76 -9.58
N ILE A 30 16.70 -2.46 -9.19
CA ILE A 30 16.84 -3.79 -8.57
C ILE A 30 17.45 -4.81 -9.53
N PRO A 31 17.00 -4.93 -10.81
CA PRO A 31 17.65 -5.81 -11.79
C PRO A 31 19.11 -5.43 -12.03
N GLU A 32 19.43 -4.13 -12.18
CA GLU A 32 20.79 -3.64 -12.42
C GLU A 32 21.74 -4.01 -11.26
N LEU A 33 21.32 -3.83 -10.01
CA LEU A 33 22.09 -4.22 -8.83
C LEU A 33 22.26 -5.74 -8.72
N THR A 34 21.23 -6.50 -9.06
CA THR A 34 21.27 -7.96 -9.06
C THR A 34 22.27 -8.48 -10.11
N GLN A 35 22.30 -7.84 -11.29
CA GLN A 35 23.22 -8.19 -12.39
C GLN A 35 24.70 -8.02 -11.99
N ILE A 36 25.03 -7.05 -11.14
CA ILE A 36 26.40 -6.86 -10.62
C ILE A 36 26.69 -7.68 -9.35
N GLY A 37 25.82 -8.62 -9.00
CA GLY A 37 26.02 -9.57 -7.91
C GLY A 37 25.59 -9.08 -6.51
N VAL A 38 24.87 -7.96 -6.41
CA VAL A 38 24.36 -7.50 -5.12
C VAL A 38 23.26 -8.43 -4.63
N LEU A 39 23.43 -9.00 -3.45
CA LEU A 39 22.45 -9.90 -2.83
C LEU A 39 21.16 -9.16 -2.50
N LYS A 40 20.00 -9.78 -2.72
CA LYS A 40 18.68 -9.19 -2.42
C LYS A 40 18.56 -8.63 -1.00
N LYS A 41 19.16 -9.31 -0.01
CA LYS A 41 19.21 -8.84 1.39
C LYS A 41 20.01 -7.55 1.60
N LYS A 42 20.84 -7.15 0.63
CA LYS A 42 21.62 -5.91 0.64
C LYS A 42 20.95 -4.78 -0.15
N ILE A 43 19.80 -5.03 -0.78
CA ILE A 43 18.99 -4.02 -1.46
C ILE A 43 17.84 -3.64 -0.52
N ARG A 44 17.82 -2.40 -0.10
CA ARG A 44 16.78 -1.83 0.77
C ARG A 44 15.97 -0.81 -0.01
N THR A 45 14.66 -0.96 0.01
CA THR A 45 13.74 -0.07 -0.69
C THR A 45 12.83 0.63 0.33
N GLU A 46 12.66 1.94 0.18
CA GLU A 46 11.62 2.69 0.87
C GLU A 46 10.48 2.96 -0.12
N VAL A 47 9.32 2.40 0.14
CA VAL A 47 8.14 2.65 -0.72
C VAL A 47 7.59 4.03 -0.39
N TYR A 48 7.72 4.96 -1.35
CA TYR A 48 7.44 6.38 -1.13
C TYR A 48 6.09 6.86 -1.67
N ALA A 49 5.39 6.06 -2.45
CA ALA A 49 4.10 6.46 -3.01
C ALA A 49 3.21 5.24 -3.28
N PRO A 50 1.89 5.39 -3.23
CA PRO A 50 0.99 4.38 -3.76
C PRO A 50 1.27 4.19 -5.26
N SER A 51 1.01 2.98 -5.77
CA SER A 51 1.05 2.68 -7.20
C SER A 51 0.28 3.75 -7.98
N SER A 52 0.84 4.24 -9.08
CA SER A 52 0.17 5.16 -10.01
C SER A 52 -0.88 4.46 -10.88
N GLU A 53 -0.96 3.14 -10.81
CA GLU A 53 -1.92 2.34 -11.55
C GLU A 53 -3.34 2.53 -10.99
N ARG A 54 -4.34 2.46 -11.88
CA ARG A 54 -5.73 2.46 -11.44
C ARG A 54 -5.99 1.19 -10.63
N ILE A 55 -6.75 1.33 -9.57
CA ILE A 55 -7.07 0.18 -8.72
C ILE A 55 -7.81 -0.92 -9.49
N THR A 56 -8.59 -0.56 -10.50
CA THR A 56 -9.30 -1.49 -11.38
C THR A 56 -8.40 -2.39 -12.22
N ASP A 57 -7.14 -1.97 -12.42
CA ASP A 57 -6.16 -2.68 -13.22
C ASP A 57 -5.30 -3.63 -12.35
N GLN A 58 -5.47 -3.55 -11.03
CA GLN A 58 -4.76 -4.40 -10.08
C GLN A 58 -5.26 -5.86 -10.13
N PRO A 59 -4.34 -6.84 -10.10
CA PRO A 59 -4.70 -8.25 -9.97
C PRO A 59 -5.65 -8.49 -8.78
N GLY A 60 -6.69 -9.28 -9.00
CA GLY A 60 -7.68 -9.60 -7.96
C GLY A 60 -8.76 -8.53 -7.73
N TRP A 61 -8.76 -7.39 -8.43
CA TRP A 61 -9.89 -6.46 -8.37
C TRP A 61 -11.18 -7.13 -8.88
N PRO A 62 -12.29 -7.07 -8.12
CA PRO A 62 -13.54 -7.72 -8.52
C PRO A 62 -14.14 -7.07 -9.77
N LYS A 63 -14.29 -7.84 -10.86
CA LYS A 63 -14.81 -7.34 -12.15
C LYS A 63 -16.23 -6.78 -12.08
N ASN A 64 -17.01 -7.20 -11.10
CA ASN A 64 -18.39 -6.77 -10.86
C ASN A 64 -18.51 -5.51 -10.00
N VAL A 65 -17.40 -4.94 -9.53
CA VAL A 65 -17.42 -3.72 -8.72
C VAL A 65 -16.98 -2.53 -9.57
N ASN A 66 -17.90 -1.60 -9.78
CA ASN A 66 -17.58 -0.33 -10.40
C ASN A 66 -16.79 0.54 -9.42
N SER A 67 -15.65 1.10 -9.85
CA SER A 67 -14.83 2.01 -9.05
C SER A 67 -15.57 3.25 -8.54
N ASP A 68 -16.63 3.67 -9.22
CA ASP A 68 -17.46 4.80 -8.82
C ASP A 68 -18.63 4.43 -7.90
N ALA A 69 -18.82 3.12 -7.62
CA ALA A 69 -19.84 2.67 -6.69
C ALA A 69 -19.65 3.33 -5.32
N GLN A 70 -20.78 3.72 -4.72
CA GLN A 70 -20.84 4.39 -3.43
C GLN A 70 -21.25 3.40 -2.35
N PHE A 71 -20.49 3.39 -1.25
CA PHE A 71 -20.80 2.59 -0.06
C PHE A 71 -20.86 3.47 1.18
N LYS A 72 -21.56 3.01 2.21
CA LYS A 72 -21.62 3.69 3.51
C LYS A 72 -20.59 3.08 4.45
N VAL A 73 -19.87 3.94 5.17
CA VAL A 73 -19.02 3.54 6.28
C VAL A 73 -19.65 4.05 7.57
N LYS A 74 -19.85 3.15 8.52
CA LYS A 74 -20.32 3.45 9.88
C LYS A 74 -19.14 3.24 10.83
N MET A 75 -18.91 4.21 11.69
CA MET A 75 -17.88 4.16 12.75
C MET A 75 -18.50 3.76 14.09
N ASN A 76 -17.67 3.28 15.00
CA ASN A 76 -18.05 2.92 16.37
C ASN A 76 -18.65 4.08 17.18
N ASN A 77 -18.31 5.33 16.85
CA ASN A 77 -18.91 6.54 17.48
C ASN A 77 -20.25 6.95 16.85
N GLY A 78 -20.83 6.14 15.96
CA GLY A 78 -22.08 6.39 15.26
C GLY A 78 -21.97 7.29 14.02
N LYS A 79 -20.81 7.90 13.75
CA LYS A 79 -20.61 8.70 12.53
C LYS A 79 -20.73 7.83 11.29
N THR A 80 -21.47 8.32 10.29
CA THR A 80 -21.65 7.64 9.00
C THR A 80 -21.31 8.59 7.86
N PHE A 81 -20.61 8.08 6.83
CA PHE A 81 -20.24 8.84 5.65
C PHE A 81 -20.17 7.94 4.41
N SER A 82 -20.15 8.55 3.23
CA SER A 82 -20.07 7.84 1.95
C SER A 82 -18.63 7.72 1.48
N VAL A 83 -18.31 6.58 0.86
CA VAL A 83 -17.00 6.29 0.29
C VAL A 83 -17.16 5.71 -1.13
N ARG A 84 -16.15 5.93 -1.98
CA ARG A 84 -16.11 5.32 -3.32
C ARG A 84 -15.27 4.05 -3.30
N ALA A 85 -15.71 3.04 -4.07
CA ALA A 85 -14.97 1.79 -4.24
C ALA A 85 -13.54 2.00 -4.75
N GLY A 86 -13.35 2.88 -5.73
CA GLY A 86 -12.04 3.17 -6.32
C GLY A 86 -11.16 4.15 -5.52
N GLU A 87 -11.58 4.54 -4.30
CA GLU A 87 -10.81 5.44 -3.45
C GLU A 87 -10.34 4.73 -2.18
N PRO A 88 -9.06 4.88 -1.79
CA PRO A 88 -8.57 4.30 -0.53
C PRO A 88 -9.38 4.81 0.67
N LEU A 89 -9.70 3.91 1.59
CA LEU A 89 -10.46 4.22 2.81
C LEU A 89 -9.83 5.37 3.62
N LEU A 90 -8.50 5.44 3.71
CA LEU A 90 -7.80 6.53 4.40
C LEU A 90 -8.18 7.90 3.82
N LYS A 91 -8.19 8.02 2.48
CA LYS A 91 -8.52 9.30 1.82
C LYS A 91 -9.96 9.73 2.08
N SER A 92 -10.88 8.76 2.08
CA SER A 92 -12.28 9.02 2.43
C SER A 92 -12.44 9.42 3.89
N LEU A 93 -11.69 8.82 4.82
CA LEU A 93 -11.65 9.21 6.24
C LEU A 93 -11.17 10.65 6.40
N GLU A 94 -10.03 11.00 5.78
CA GLU A 94 -9.46 12.36 5.81
C GLU A 94 -10.43 13.40 5.26
N LYS A 95 -11.11 13.13 4.14
CA LYS A 95 -12.15 14.01 3.56
C LYS A 95 -13.32 14.29 4.52
N ASN A 96 -13.60 13.34 5.41
CA ASN A 96 -14.65 13.48 6.41
C ASN A 96 -14.15 14.01 7.77
N GLY A 97 -12.92 14.55 7.81
CA GLY A 97 -12.33 15.13 9.01
C GLY A 97 -11.94 14.09 10.06
N ILE A 98 -11.74 12.84 9.66
CA ILE A 98 -11.33 11.75 10.56
C ILE A 98 -9.84 11.55 10.41
N VAL A 99 -9.10 11.81 11.48
CA VAL A 99 -7.64 11.69 11.51
C VAL A 99 -7.26 10.25 11.86
N VAL A 100 -6.61 9.58 10.91
CA VAL A 100 -5.97 8.28 11.13
C VAL A 100 -4.47 8.48 10.97
N PRO A 101 -3.63 8.08 11.94
CA PRO A 101 -2.19 8.17 11.79
C PRO A 101 -1.73 7.52 10.47
N SER A 102 -0.93 8.23 9.68
CA SER A 102 -0.44 7.69 8.40
C SER A 102 0.95 8.22 8.10
N GLN A 103 1.78 7.41 7.45
CA GLN A 103 3.15 7.78 7.09
C GLN A 103 3.46 7.44 5.63
N CYS A 104 3.68 6.15 5.29
CA CYS A 104 4.11 5.76 3.94
C CYS A 104 3.02 5.86 2.87
N ARG A 105 1.74 5.79 3.21
CA ARG A 105 0.56 5.75 2.32
C ARG A 105 0.61 4.67 1.22
N ALA A 106 1.50 3.69 1.37
CA ALA A 106 1.75 2.61 0.42
C ALA A 106 1.58 1.21 1.05
N GLY A 107 0.89 1.11 2.18
CA GLY A 107 0.59 -0.16 2.84
C GLY A 107 1.74 -0.81 3.61
N GLN A 108 2.92 -0.17 3.74
CA GLN A 108 4.13 -0.79 4.27
C GLN A 108 4.31 -0.61 5.79
N CYS A 109 3.98 0.56 6.33
CA CYS A 109 4.37 0.93 7.71
C CYS A 109 3.37 0.52 8.79
N SER A 110 2.17 0.09 8.43
CA SER A 110 1.06 -0.28 9.33
C SER A 110 0.54 0.86 10.24
N TYR A 111 0.92 2.11 10.03
CA TYR A 111 0.45 3.24 10.83
C TYR A 111 -1.06 3.51 10.65
N CYS A 112 -1.55 3.38 9.42
CA CYS A 112 -2.94 3.67 9.05
C CYS A 112 -3.90 2.49 9.28
N ARG A 113 -3.65 1.68 10.31
CA ARG A 113 -4.51 0.52 10.62
C ARG A 113 -5.88 0.97 11.08
N VAL A 114 -6.91 0.36 10.49
CA VAL A 114 -8.28 0.42 10.98
C VAL A 114 -8.83 -1.00 11.06
N LYS A 115 -9.73 -1.26 12.01
CA LYS A 115 -10.37 -2.56 12.13
C LYS A 115 -11.65 -2.57 11.32
N ILE A 116 -11.82 -3.56 10.46
CA ILE A 116 -13.10 -3.85 9.79
C ILE A 116 -13.91 -4.74 10.73
N VAL A 117 -15.06 -4.23 11.19
CA VAL A 117 -16.01 -4.97 12.03
C VAL A 117 -16.97 -5.75 11.15
N SER A 118 -17.46 -5.12 10.09
CA SER A 118 -18.28 -5.79 9.06
C SER A 118 -18.01 -5.20 7.69
N GLY A 119 -18.32 -5.98 6.65
CA GLY A 119 -18.09 -5.63 5.26
C GLY A 119 -16.72 -6.10 4.75
N LYS A 120 -16.49 -5.86 3.45
CA LYS A 120 -15.30 -6.31 2.73
C LYS A 120 -14.56 -5.15 2.09
N VAL A 121 -13.25 -5.26 2.09
CA VAL A 121 -12.35 -4.38 1.36
C VAL A 121 -11.45 -5.17 0.43
N PHE A 122 -11.08 -4.57 -0.68
CA PHE A 122 -9.98 -5.05 -1.52
C PHE A 122 -8.67 -4.46 -1.01
N GLN A 123 -7.63 -5.26 -1.01
CA GLN A 123 -6.24 -4.82 -0.85
C GLN A 123 -5.40 -5.42 -1.97
N PRO A 124 -4.49 -4.65 -2.62
CA PRO A 124 -3.60 -5.19 -3.64
C PRO A 124 -2.78 -6.36 -3.12
N GLU A 125 -2.52 -7.32 -4.00
CA GLU A 125 -1.64 -8.47 -3.68
C GLU A 125 -0.26 -7.99 -3.20
N GLY A 126 0.32 -8.73 -2.26
CA GLY A 126 1.62 -8.38 -1.68
C GLY A 126 1.58 -7.26 -0.64
N THR A 127 0.41 -6.70 -0.29
CA THR A 127 0.30 -5.78 0.86
C THR A 127 0.78 -6.47 2.13
N PRO A 128 1.84 -5.99 2.80
CA PRO A 128 2.47 -6.70 3.92
C PRO A 128 1.70 -6.52 5.23
N VAL A 129 0.48 -7.07 5.29
CA VAL A 129 -0.33 -7.08 6.51
C VAL A 129 0.25 -8.09 7.51
N ARG A 130 0.48 -7.68 8.74
CA ARG A 130 0.95 -8.57 9.80
C ARG A 130 -0.09 -9.66 10.06
N ARG A 131 0.35 -10.89 10.37
CA ARG A 131 -0.54 -12.01 10.66
C ARG A 131 -1.53 -11.70 11.80
N SER A 132 -1.08 -11.01 12.85
CA SER A 132 -1.94 -10.54 13.94
C SER A 132 -3.00 -9.56 13.44
N ASP A 133 -2.61 -8.57 12.63
CA ASP A 133 -3.53 -7.57 12.11
C ASP A 133 -4.61 -8.24 11.24
N SER A 134 -4.21 -9.10 10.32
CA SER A 134 -5.14 -9.87 9.48
C SER A 134 -6.09 -10.74 10.32
N ARG A 135 -5.56 -11.45 11.33
CA ARG A 135 -6.37 -12.32 12.20
C ARG A 135 -7.44 -11.56 13.00
N PHE A 136 -7.16 -10.32 13.38
CA PHE A 136 -8.09 -9.49 14.15
C PHE A 136 -8.88 -8.50 13.31
N GLY A 137 -8.86 -8.64 11.98
CA GLY A 137 -9.63 -7.83 11.05
C GLY A 137 -9.06 -6.42 10.82
N TYR A 138 -7.77 -6.18 11.12
CA TYR A 138 -7.14 -4.91 10.80
C TYR A 138 -6.65 -4.88 9.36
N VAL A 139 -6.85 -3.74 8.73
CA VAL A 139 -6.38 -3.45 7.38
C VAL A 139 -5.59 -2.15 7.34
N HIS A 140 -4.74 -1.98 6.34
CA HIS A 140 -4.06 -0.70 6.09
C HIS A 140 -4.95 0.19 5.24
N SER A 141 -5.62 1.17 5.86
CA SER A 141 -6.64 2.00 5.22
C SER A 141 -6.14 2.76 3.98
N CYS A 142 -4.84 3.04 3.89
CA CYS A 142 -4.24 3.74 2.75
C CYS A 142 -4.20 2.91 1.45
N VAL A 143 -4.36 1.59 1.54
CA VAL A 143 -4.40 0.65 0.40
C VAL A 143 -5.58 -0.30 0.48
N SER A 144 -6.60 0.05 1.26
CA SER A 144 -7.84 -0.72 1.39
C SER A 144 -8.98 0.00 0.71
N TYR A 145 -9.67 -0.67 -0.18
CA TYR A 145 -10.72 -0.14 -1.04
C TYR A 145 -12.05 -0.81 -0.71
N PRO A 146 -13.09 -0.05 -0.38
CA PRO A 146 -14.39 -0.61 -0.02
C PRO A 146 -15.03 -1.38 -1.18
N LEU A 147 -15.55 -2.59 -0.90
CA LEU A 147 -16.29 -3.39 -1.86
C LEU A 147 -17.78 -3.48 -1.53
N GLU A 148 -18.17 -3.06 -0.34
CA GLU A 148 -19.53 -3.01 0.17
C GLU A 148 -19.61 -2.03 1.34
N ASN A 149 -20.80 -1.89 1.97
CA ASN A 149 -20.93 -1.08 3.18
C ASN A 149 -20.04 -1.63 4.29
N LEU A 150 -19.39 -0.74 5.04
CA LEU A 150 -18.44 -1.11 6.08
C LEU A 150 -18.91 -0.63 7.46
N GLU A 151 -18.58 -1.39 8.47
CA GLU A 151 -18.52 -0.94 9.85
C GLU A 151 -17.06 -1.03 10.32
N ILE A 152 -16.54 0.08 10.86
CA ILE A 152 -15.12 0.20 11.20
C ILE A 152 -14.89 0.72 12.62
N LEU A 153 -13.72 0.40 13.15
CA LEU A 153 -13.19 0.85 14.43
C LEU A 153 -11.83 1.50 14.21
N ILE A 154 -11.63 2.69 14.73
CA ILE A 154 -10.38 3.43 14.73
C ILE A 154 -9.83 3.55 16.13
#